data_09bb01638e6710de50fbc10adc8cc1d2
#
_entry.id   09bb01638e6710de50fbc10adc8cc1d2
#
_cell.length_a   1.000
_cell.length_b   1.000
_cell.length_c   1.000
_cell.angle_alpha   90.00
_cell.angle_beta   90.00
_cell.angle_gamma   90.00
#
_symmetry.space_group_name_H-M   'P 1'
#
loop_
_entity.id
_entity.type
_entity.pdbx_description
1 polymer ?
#
loop_
_entity_poly.entity_id
_entity_poly.type
_entity_poly.pdbx_seq_one_letter_code
_entity_poly.pdbx_strand_id
1 'polypeptide(L)'
;VWDEMPPLAPALISGVLRQGHKMLLAGPSKAGKSFALIELTIAIAEGKSWLGFDCAQGRVLYVNLELDRASCLHRFKDVYSCLGWKPEHLGNIDIWNLRGKSVPMDRLTPKLIRRAVKKDYIAVIIDPIYKVITGDENSADQMANFCNQFDKVCTELGCATIYCHHHSKGAQGGKRSMDRASGSGVFARDPDALLDLIELEVSDDLRVQMENNAVCRVCGAALEAADKSDEVSQDDLCSQRAAMDACKRLLSGVDYNHRQELHEALRVHSHAAAARVKLEGGQNDLLDRIADTRKEVQARTAWRIEGTLREFPKFPPVNLWFEFPVHRPDGNGALQDINPDEAAPAWQRGAKARKGKAKQAKQSKKEAFDTAYNALCLGGDAPTVQDVIEYYTEQDENGEVQKPTSRTVYRWIKDYGYSLDKNSGKILNDTTCDMT
;
A
#
# COMPACT_ATOMS: atom_id res chain seq x y z
N VAL A 1 -42.58 -26.32 -1.83
CA VAL A 1 -41.19 -26.35 -2.33
C VAL A 1 -40.45 -25.06 -1.87
N TRP A 2 -41.07 -23.88 -1.95
CA TRP A 2 -40.44 -22.64 -1.45
C TRP A 2 -40.26 -22.61 0.07
N ASP A 3 -41.12 -23.30 0.82
CA ASP A 3 -41.11 -23.36 2.30
C ASP A 3 -39.99 -24.32 2.82
N GLU A 4 -39.38 -25.13 1.94
CA GLU A 4 -38.35 -26.11 2.29
C GLU A 4 -36.95 -25.66 1.83
N MET A 5 -36.77 -24.40 1.42
CA MET A 5 -35.46 -23.91 0.96
C MET A 5 -34.47 -23.87 2.12
N PRO A 6 -33.23 -24.34 1.90
CA PRO A 6 -32.17 -24.19 2.89
C PRO A 6 -31.90 -22.70 3.16
N PRO A 7 -31.59 -22.33 4.40
CA PRO A 7 -31.25 -20.96 4.71
C PRO A 7 -29.95 -20.54 4.00
N LEU A 8 -29.87 -19.28 3.59
CA LEU A 8 -28.62 -18.72 3.05
C LEU A 8 -27.54 -18.71 4.13
N ALA A 9 -26.29 -18.93 3.73
CA ALA A 9 -25.14 -18.77 4.63
C ALA A 9 -25.13 -17.35 5.23
N PRO A 10 -24.76 -17.19 6.51
CA PRO A 10 -24.74 -15.89 7.15
C PRO A 10 -23.74 -14.95 6.47
N ALA A 11 -24.02 -13.65 6.48
CA ALA A 11 -23.09 -12.65 5.99
C ALA A 11 -21.84 -12.64 6.88
N LEU A 12 -20.65 -12.69 6.27
CA LEU A 12 -19.37 -12.43 6.93
C LEU A 12 -19.06 -10.94 6.92
N ILE A 13 -19.22 -10.31 5.77
CA ILE A 13 -19.09 -8.86 5.57
C ILE A 13 -20.42 -8.39 5.01
N SER A 14 -21.13 -7.59 5.77
CA SER A 14 -22.51 -7.16 5.45
C SER A 14 -22.56 -6.47 4.08
N GLY A 15 -23.43 -6.97 3.21
CA GLY A 15 -23.59 -6.45 1.85
C GLY A 15 -22.43 -6.75 0.88
N VAL A 16 -21.46 -7.57 1.27
CA VAL A 16 -20.28 -7.88 0.45
C VAL A 16 -20.04 -9.37 0.30
N LEU A 17 -19.96 -10.13 1.39
CA LEU A 17 -19.53 -11.53 1.37
C LEU A 17 -20.27 -12.37 2.40
N ARG A 18 -20.69 -13.59 2.00
CA ARG A 18 -21.21 -14.61 2.91
C ARG A 18 -20.11 -15.57 3.36
N GLN A 19 -20.32 -16.25 4.47
CA GLN A 19 -19.54 -17.42 4.85
C GLN A 19 -19.69 -18.51 3.79
N GLY A 20 -18.66 -19.31 3.54
CA GLY A 20 -18.66 -20.31 2.48
C GLY A 20 -18.41 -19.75 1.06
N HIS A 21 -18.17 -18.46 0.91
CA HIS A 21 -17.92 -17.79 -0.36
C HIS A 21 -16.49 -17.27 -0.49
N LYS A 22 -16.10 -16.88 -1.71
CA LYS A 22 -14.75 -16.41 -2.06
C LYS A 22 -14.71 -14.91 -2.30
N MET A 23 -13.68 -14.25 -1.78
CA MET A 23 -13.42 -12.84 -2.06
C MET A 23 -11.99 -12.61 -2.51
N LEU A 24 -11.82 -11.90 -3.61
CA LEU A 24 -10.54 -11.40 -4.10
C LEU A 24 -10.43 -9.90 -3.81
N LEU A 25 -9.36 -9.50 -3.11
CA LEU A 25 -8.92 -8.12 -2.99
C LEU A 25 -7.82 -7.84 -4.01
N ALA A 26 -8.14 -7.12 -5.07
CA ALA A 26 -7.21 -6.76 -6.13
C ALA A 26 -6.69 -5.32 -5.97
N GLY A 27 -5.45 -5.07 -6.35
CA GLY A 27 -4.88 -3.73 -6.29
C GLY A 27 -3.42 -3.72 -6.75
N PRO A 28 -2.86 -2.54 -7.09
CA PRO A 28 -1.47 -2.44 -7.52
C PRO A 28 -0.50 -2.85 -6.41
N SER A 29 0.76 -3.08 -6.78
CA SER A 29 1.82 -3.31 -5.79
C SER A 29 1.94 -2.12 -4.84
N LYS A 30 2.16 -2.38 -3.56
CA LYS A 30 2.28 -1.37 -2.50
C LYS A 30 0.99 -0.57 -2.20
N ALA A 31 -0.17 -1.05 -2.65
CA ALA A 31 -1.48 -0.48 -2.35
C ALA A 31 -1.97 -0.70 -0.90
N GLY A 32 -1.16 -1.26 -0.02
CA GLY A 32 -1.59 -1.56 1.35
C GLY A 32 -2.50 -2.79 1.48
N LYS A 33 -2.64 -3.66 0.48
CA LYS A 33 -3.53 -4.84 0.52
C LYS A 33 -3.34 -5.72 1.75
N SER A 34 -2.09 -6.02 2.13
CA SER A 34 -1.81 -6.82 3.33
C SER A 34 -2.28 -6.12 4.60
N PHE A 35 -2.15 -4.79 4.68
CA PHE A 35 -2.70 -4.03 5.80
C PHE A 35 -4.23 -4.08 5.81
N ALA A 36 -4.90 -3.91 4.65
CA ALA A 36 -6.34 -4.04 4.54
C ALA A 36 -6.83 -5.44 4.95
N LEU A 37 -6.11 -6.51 4.62
CA LEU A 37 -6.42 -7.88 5.05
C LEU A 37 -6.16 -8.11 6.55
N ILE A 38 -5.15 -7.47 7.13
CA ILE A 38 -4.91 -7.49 8.59
C ILE A 38 -6.05 -6.73 9.30
N GLU A 39 -6.43 -5.56 8.81
CA GLU A 39 -7.58 -4.80 9.30
C GLU A 39 -8.85 -5.64 9.27
N LEU A 40 -9.11 -6.34 8.15
CA LEU A 40 -10.26 -7.24 8.01
C LEU A 40 -10.19 -8.41 9.00
N THR A 41 -9.00 -9.02 9.18
CA THR A 41 -8.80 -10.10 10.15
C THR A 41 -9.17 -9.64 11.56
N ILE A 42 -8.71 -8.46 11.95
CA ILE A 42 -8.99 -7.85 13.25
C ILE A 42 -10.48 -7.51 13.36
N ALA A 43 -11.07 -6.92 12.33
CA ALA A 43 -12.48 -6.56 12.33
C ALA A 43 -13.40 -7.78 12.52
N ILE A 44 -13.10 -8.89 11.83
CA ILE A 44 -13.85 -10.15 12.01
C ILE A 44 -13.62 -10.72 13.42
N ALA A 45 -12.40 -10.74 13.91
CA ALA A 45 -12.11 -11.28 15.25
C ALA A 45 -12.83 -10.51 16.36
N GLU A 46 -12.89 -9.18 16.23
CA GLU A 46 -13.48 -8.28 17.24
C GLU A 46 -14.97 -7.94 16.97
N GLY A 47 -15.56 -8.38 15.85
CA GLY A 47 -16.93 -8.03 15.47
C GLY A 47 -17.10 -6.54 15.20
N LYS A 48 -16.15 -5.93 14.51
CA LYS A 48 -16.11 -4.49 14.17
C LYS A 48 -16.34 -4.26 12.69
N SER A 49 -16.52 -3.00 12.29
CA SER A 49 -16.65 -2.63 10.89
C SER A 49 -15.27 -2.54 10.21
N TRP A 50 -15.19 -3.08 9.01
CA TRP A 50 -14.04 -2.95 8.12
C TRP A 50 -14.38 -2.00 6.96
N LEU A 51 -13.67 -0.88 6.84
CA LEU A 51 -13.86 0.12 5.77
C LEU A 51 -15.32 0.59 5.58
N GLY A 52 -16.09 0.59 6.66
CA GLY A 52 -17.52 0.95 6.67
C GLY A 52 -18.49 -0.23 6.51
N PHE A 53 -17.99 -1.46 6.33
CA PHE A 53 -18.80 -2.67 6.25
C PHE A 53 -18.75 -3.44 7.57
N ASP A 54 -19.91 -3.76 8.15
CA ASP A 54 -19.96 -4.53 9.38
C ASP A 54 -19.55 -5.97 9.16
N CYS A 55 -18.70 -6.49 10.04
CA CYS A 55 -18.20 -7.86 9.99
C CYS A 55 -18.85 -8.72 11.08
N ALA A 56 -19.15 -9.97 10.72
CA ALA A 56 -19.52 -10.98 11.72
C ALA A 56 -18.33 -11.27 12.63
N GLN A 57 -18.60 -11.48 13.91
CA GLN A 57 -17.55 -11.87 14.86
C GLN A 57 -17.32 -13.37 14.83
N GLY A 58 -16.04 -13.77 14.77
CA GLY A 58 -15.65 -15.16 14.85
C GLY A 58 -14.18 -15.40 14.64
N ARG A 59 -13.84 -16.68 14.57
CA ARG A 59 -12.44 -17.09 14.44
C ARG A 59 -11.96 -16.98 13.01
N VAL A 60 -10.74 -16.44 12.83
CA VAL A 60 -10.11 -16.20 11.53
C VAL A 60 -8.73 -16.87 11.49
N LEU A 61 -8.44 -17.54 10.38
CA LEU A 61 -7.10 -18.00 10.08
C LEU A 61 -6.44 -17.05 9.05
N TYR A 62 -5.33 -16.43 9.43
CA TYR A 62 -4.51 -15.62 8.54
C TYR A 62 -3.28 -16.40 8.09
N VAL A 63 -3.21 -16.72 6.81
CA VAL A 63 -2.10 -17.45 6.19
C VAL A 63 -1.11 -16.45 5.60
N ASN A 64 -0.03 -16.21 6.34
CA ASN A 64 1.06 -15.31 5.94
C ASN A 64 2.10 -16.06 5.10
N LEU A 65 2.25 -15.68 3.83
CA LEU A 65 3.16 -16.31 2.89
C LEU A 65 4.41 -15.46 2.58
N GLU A 66 4.39 -14.18 2.93
CA GLU A 66 5.43 -13.23 2.51
C GLU A 66 6.28 -12.70 3.65
N LEU A 67 5.68 -12.37 4.79
CA LEU A 67 6.37 -11.74 5.89
C LEU A 67 7.01 -12.79 6.82
N ASP A 68 8.16 -12.44 7.42
CA ASP A 68 8.64 -13.18 8.56
C ASP A 68 7.67 -13.06 9.75
N ARG A 69 7.80 -13.97 10.72
CA ARG A 69 6.87 -14.04 11.85
C ARG A 69 6.86 -12.76 12.68
N ALA A 70 8.02 -12.18 12.95
CA ALA A 70 8.11 -10.98 13.79
C ALA A 70 7.45 -9.79 13.09
N SER A 71 7.79 -9.54 11.83
CA SER A 71 7.19 -8.47 11.04
C SER A 71 5.67 -8.62 10.93
N CYS A 72 5.16 -9.84 10.73
CA CYS A 72 3.72 -10.09 10.67
C CYS A 72 3.04 -9.72 12.00
N LEU A 73 3.56 -10.19 13.13
CA LEU A 73 3.00 -9.92 14.45
C LEU A 73 3.05 -8.42 14.82
N HIS A 74 4.16 -7.73 14.48
CA HIS A 74 4.26 -6.29 14.68
C HIS A 74 3.23 -5.52 13.87
N ARG A 75 2.99 -5.90 12.62
CA ARG A 75 1.92 -5.27 11.81
C ARG A 75 0.54 -5.42 12.45
N PHE A 76 0.19 -6.59 12.98
CA PHE A 76 -1.06 -6.77 13.71
C PHE A 76 -1.16 -5.83 14.91
N LYS A 77 -0.08 -5.75 15.72
CA LYS A 77 -0.02 -4.84 16.87
C LYS A 77 -0.17 -3.38 16.47
N ASP A 78 0.54 -2.96 15.43
CA ASP A 78 0.52 -1.57 14.95
C ASP A 78 -0.86 -1.20 14.41
N VAL A 79 -1.51 -2.10 13.66
CA VAL A 79 -2.86 -1.89 13.15
C VAL A 79 -3.86 -1.78 14.31
N TYR A 80 -3.83 -2.67 15.30
CA TYR A 80 -4.67 -2.55 16.51
C TYR A 80 -4.50 -1.19 17.19
N SER A 81 -3.24 -0.78 17.38
CA SER A 81 -2.91 0.50 18.03
C SER A 81 -3.46 1.69 17.24
N CYS A 82 -3.28 1.69 15.91
CA CYS A 82 -3.75 2.78 15.05
C CYS A 82 -5.26 2.82 14.87
N LEU A 83 -5.95 1.66 14.92
CA LEU A 83 -7.40 1.60 14.94
C LEU A 83 -7.98 2.08 16.29
N GLY A 84 -7.16 2.11 17.34
CA GLY A 84 -7.58 2.45 18.69
C GLY A 84 -8.49 1.39 19.34
N TRP A 85 -8.43 0.16 18.84
CA TRP A 85 -9.22 -0.94 19.36
C TRP A 85 -8.47 -1.72 20.43
N LYS A 86 -9.20 -2.10 21.49
CA LYS A 86 -8.68 -3.03 22.48
C LYS A 86 -8.75 -4.44 21.92
N PRO A 87 -7.68 -5.24 22.07
CA PRO A 87 -7.67 -6.63 21.59
C PRO A 87 -8.40 -7.55 22.57
N GLU A 88 -9.73 -7.51 22.53
CA GLU A 88 -10.59 -8.28 23.44
C GLU A 88 -10.71 -9.75 23.03
N HIS A 89 -10.60 -10.01 21.71
CA HIS A 89 -10.80 -11.34 21.12
C HIS A 89 -9.57 -11.85 20.34
N LEU A 90 -8.36 -11.58 20.82
CA LEU A 90 -7.12 -12.09 20.20
C LEU A 90 -7.14 -13.62 20.00
N GLY A 91 -7.82 -14.36 20.85
CA GLY A 91 -8.02 -15.79 20.70
C GLY A 91 -8.77 -16.22 19.44
N ASN A 92 -9.45 -15.28 18.77
CA ASN A 92 -10.10 -15.51 17.48
C ASN A 92 -9.15 -15.40 16.29
N ILE A 93 -7.91 -14.95 16.48
CA ILE A 93 -6.93 -14.81 15.40
C ILE A 93 -5.88 -15.90 15.51
N ASP A 94 -5.86 -16.78 14.51
CA ASP A 94 -4.76 -17.73 14.33
C ASP A 94 -3.91 -17.27 13.12
N ILE A 95 -2.57 -17.20 13.30
CA ILE A 95 -1.64 -16.81 12.23
C ILE A 95 -0.78 -18.00 11.85
N TRP A 96 -0.82 -18.35 10.57
CA TRP A 96 0.00 -19.41 10.00
C TRP A 96 1.12 -18.84 9.15
N ASN A 97 2.33 -18.79 9.72
CA ASN A 97 3.51 -18.22 9.05
C ASN A 97 4.18 -19.28 8.16
N LEU A 98 4.09 -19.09 6.84
CA LEU A 98 4.60 -20.01 5.83
C LEU A 98 5.67 -19.39 4.91
N ARG A 99 6.22 -18.22 5.25
CA ARG A 99 7.34 -17.65 4.48
C ARG A 99 8.49 -18.65 4.39
N GLY A 100 8.98 -18.89 3.17
CA GLY A 100 10.04 -19.87 2.89
C GLY A 100 9.60 -21.33 3.01
N LYS A 101 8.33 -21.60 3.37
CA LYS A 101 7.73 -22.93 3.47
C LYS A 101 6.45 -23.04 2.63
N SER A 102 6.21 -22.07 1.73
CA SER A 102 5.06 -22.08 0.84
C SER A 102 5.13 -23.29 -0.09
N VAL A 103 3.98 -23.93 -0.24
CA VAL A 103 3.79 -25.05 -1.15
C VAL A 103 2.67 -24.69 -2.11
N PRO A 104 2.59 -25.34 -3.29
CA PRO A 104 1.47 -25.17 -4.21
C PRO A 104 0.12 -25.31 -3.51
N MET A 105 -0.89 -24.58 -4.00
CA MET A 105 -2.21 -24.53 -3.35
C MET A 105 -2.88 -25.90 -3.28
N ASP A 106 -2.70 -26.75 -4.28
CA ASP A 106 -3.19 -28.14 -4.29
C ASP A 106 -2.64 -28.99 -3.13
N ARG A 107 -1.40 -28.71 -2.69
CA ARG A 107 -0.78 -29.34 -1.53
C ARG A 107 -1.07 -28.60 -0.21
N LEU A 108 -1.32 -27.31 -0.28
CA LEU A 108 -1.65 -26.50 0.90
C LEU A 108 -3.08 -26.77 1.37
N THR A 109 -4.03 -26.87 0.44
CA THR A 109 -5.46 -27.06 0.72
C THR A 109 -5.76 -28.27 1.64
N PRO A 110 -5.27 -29.49 1.40
CA PRO A 110 -5.52 -30.60 2.31
C PRO A 110 -4.93 -30.42 3.71
N LYS A 111 -3.79 -29.76 3.81
CA LYS A 111 -3.15 -29.44 5.10
C LYS A 111 -3.95 -28.40 5.87
N LEU A 112 -4.43 -27.39 5.17
CA LEU A 112 -5.25 -26.32 5.72
C LEU A 112 -6.56 -26.88 6.25
N ILE A 113 -7.31 -27.65 5.44
CA ILE A 113 -8.56 -28.29 5.84
C ILE A 113 -8.36 -29.17 7.05
N ARG A 114 -7.37 -30.06 7.04
CA ARG A 114 -7.10 -31.00 8.16
C ARG A 114 -6.84 -30.28 9.48
N ARG A 115 -6.17 -29.13 9.46
CA ARG A 115 -5.87 -28.35 10.66
C ARG A 115 -7.03 -27.47 11.09
N ALA A 116 -7.75 -26.92 10.12
CA ALA A 116 -8.80 -25.94 10.35
C ALA A 116 -10.12 -26.58 10.78
N VAL A 117 -10.42 -27.80 10.36
CA VAL A 117 -11.72 -28.49 10.62
C VAL A 117 -12.12 -28.57 12.10
N LYS A 118 -11.16 -28.48 13.01
CA LYS A 118 -11.39 -28.56 14.48
C LYS A 118 -11.57 -27.19 15.15
N LYS A 119 -11.54 -26.10 14.39
CA LYS A 119 -11.42 -24.74 14.95
C LYS A 119 -12.55 -23.77 14.61
N ASP A 120 -13.56 -24.18 13.91
CA ASP A 120 -14.76 -23.38 13.58
C ASP A 120 -14.43 -21.99 13.03
N TYR A 121 -13.48 -21.92 12.06
CA TYR A 121 -13.18 -20.67 11.39
C TYR A 121 -14.36 -20.20 10.54
N ILE A 122 -14.68 -18.92 10.62
CA ILE A 122 -15.65 -18.28 9.73
C ILE A 122 -14.98 -17.64 8.51
N ALA A 123 -13.68 -17.43 8.57
CA ALA A 123 -12.86 -16.93 7.47
C ALA A 123 -11.45 -17.52 7.46
N VAL A 124 -10.92 -17.75 6.25
CA VAL A 124 -9.51 -18.03 5.97
C VAL A 124 -8.99 -16.95 5.03
N ILE A 125 -7.95 -16.26 5.45
CA ILE A 125 -7.33 -15.16 4.69
C ILE A 125 -5.95 -15.61 4.21
N ILE A 126 -5.67 -15.50 2.91
CA ILE A 126 -4.41 -15.94 2.29
C ILE A 126 -3.69 -14.73 1.67
N ASP A 127 -2.54 -14.39 2.21
CA ASP A 127 -1.79 -13.19 1.85
C ASP A 127 -0.31 -13.45 1.52
N PRO A 128 0.13 -13.21 0.29
CA PRO A 128 -0.61 -13.08 -0.97
C PRO A 128 -0.66 -14.41 -1.73
N ILE A 129 -1.63 -14.58 -2.63
CA ILE A 129 -1.80 -15.85 -3.32
C ILE A 129 -0.75 -16.17 -4.38
N TYR A 130 -0.05 -15.18 -4.96
CA TYR A 130 0.96 -15.46 -5.99
C TYR A 130 2.09 -16.39 -5.50
N LYS A 131 2.29 -16.51 -4.19
CA LYS A 131 3.27 -17.42 -3.58
C LYS A 131 2.88 -18.90 -3.67
N VAL A 132 1.61 -19.19 -3.92
CA VAL A 132 1.05 -20.57 -3.96
C VAL A 132 0.45 -20.91 -5.32
N ILE A 133 0.44 -19.97 -6.26
CA ILE A 133 0.09 -20.23 -7.66
C ILE A 133 1.19 -21.08 -8.29
N THR A 134 0.77 -22.10 -9.03
CA THR A 134 1.64 -22.94 -9.85
C THR A 134 1.14 -22.94 -11.28
N GLY A 135 2.08 -22.86 -12.22
CA GLY A 135 1.77 -22.82 -13.64
C GLY A 135 1.63 -21.39 -14.20
N ASP A 136 1.07 -21.30 -15.40
CA ASP A 136 0.91 -20.04 -16.12
C ASP A 136 -0.38 -19.34 -15.69
N GLU A 137 -0.24 -18.15 -15.09
CA GLU A 137 -1.38 -17.31 -14.68
C GLU A 137 -2.29 -16.90 -15.86
N ASN A 138 -1.79 -16.96 -17.09
CA ASN A 138 -2.56 -16.64 -18.29
C ASN A 138 -3.33 -17.85 -18.84
N SER A 139 -3.06 -19.05 -18.36
CA SER A 139 -3.77 -20.27 -18.75
C SER A 139 -5.11 -20.36 -18.01
N ALA A 140 -6.22 -20.34 -18.76
CA ALA A 140 -7.56 -20.42 -18.20
C ALA A 140 -7.79 -21.73 -17.42
N ASP A 141 -7.32 -22.87 -17.95
CA ASP A 141 -7.50 -24.17 -17.32
C ASP A 141 -6.70 -24.32 -16.03
N GLN A 142 -5.47 -23.81 -16.01
CA GLN A 142 -4.63 -23.85 -14.81
C GLN A 142 -5.21 -22.96 -13.73
N MET A 143 -5.71 -21.77 -14.09
CA MET A 143 -6.36 -20.87 -13.15
C MET A 143 -7.71 -21.40 -12.66
N ALA A 144 -8.49 -22.07 -13.48
CA ALA A 144 -9.71 -22.74 -13.04
C ALA A 144 -9.41 -23.83 -11.99
N ASN A 145 -8.40 -24.68 -12.24
CA ASN A 145 -7.96 -25.69 -11.29
C ASN A 145 -7.43 -25.09 -9.98
N PHE A 146 -6.74 -23.94 -10.07
CA PHE A 146 -6.26 -23.20 -8.91
C PHE A 146 -7.44 -22.66 -8.09
N CYS A 147 -8.42 -22.02 -8.73
CA CYS A 147 -9.61 -21.46 -8.08
C CYS A 147 -10.46 -22.55 -7.42
N ASN A 148 -10.56 -23.74 -8.01
CA ASN A 148 -11.25 -24.90 -7.41
C ASN A 148 -10.66 -25.32 -6.06
N GLN A 149 -9.42 -24.98 -5.75
CA GLN A 149 -8.86 -25.24 -4.41
C GLN A 149 -9.51 -24.38 -3.34
N PHE A 150 -9.89 -23.15 -3.67
CA PHE A 150 -10.62 -22.28 -2.76
C PHE A 150 -12.05 -22.79 -2.52
N ASP A 151 -12.71 -23.31 -3.56
CA ASP A 151 -14.03 -23.93 -3.41
C ASP A 151 -13.99 -25.11 -2.43
N LYS A 152 -12.93 -25.93 -2.49
CA LYS A 152 -12.74 -27.01 -1.51
C LYS A 152 -12.62 -26.49 -0.10
N VAL A 153 -11.84 -25.41 0.12
CA VAL A 153 -11.71 -24.80 1.44
C VAL A 153 -13.08 -24.30 1.93
N CYS A 154 -13.81 -23.58 1.08
CA CYS A 154 -15.13 -23.06 1.43
C CYS A 154 -16.13 -24.18 1.77
N THR A 155 -16.16 -25.22 0.95
CA THR A 155 -17.12 -26.35 1.11
C THR A 155 -16.80 -27.20 2.33
N GLU A 156 -15.52 -27.55 2.54
CA GLU A 156 -15.12 -28.45 3.62
C GLU A 156 -15.12 -27.77 5.00
N LEU A 157 -14.87 -26.47 5.06
CA LEU A 157 -14.81 -25.72 6.31
C LEU A 157 -16.07 -24.87 6.58
N GLY A 158 -16.93 -24.66 5.59
CA GLY A 158 -18.07 -23.75 5.72
C GLY A 158 -17.69 -22.28 5.94
N CYS A 159 -16.41 -21.90 5.74
CA CYS A 159 -15.89 -20.57 5.97
C CYS A 159 -15.68 -19.81 4.66
N ALA A 160 -15.60 -18.49 4.74
CA ALA A 160 -15.19 -17.68 3.59
C ALA A 160 -13.68 -17.81 3.32
N THR A 161 -13.30 -17.84 2.05
CA THR A 161 -11.89 -17.77 1.64
C THR A 161 -11.62 -16.42 1.00
N ILE A 162 -10.71 -15.65 1.60
CA ILE A 162 -10.37 -14.30 1.21
C ILE A 162 -8.89 -14.26 0.83
N TYR A 163 -8.57 -13.64 -0.30
CA TYR A 163 -7.21 -13.60 -0.80
C TYR A 163 -6.92 -12.31 -1.55
N CYS A 164 -5.64 -11.97 -1.70
CA CYS A 164 -5.25 -10.79 -2.47
C CYS A 164 -4.32 -11.11 -3.64
N HIS A 165 -4.47 -10.32 -4.69
CA HIS A 165 -3.66 -10.40 -5.89
C HIS A 165 -3.35 -9.02 -6.47
N HIS A 166 -2.38 -8.98 -7.40
CA HIS A 166 -2.00 -7.73 -8.06
C HIS A 166 -2.90 -7.42 -9.24
N HIS A 167 -3.08 -6.13 -9.54
CA HIS A 167 -3.65 -5.69 -10.81
C HIS A 167 -2.74 -6.04 -11.99
N SER A 168 -3.33 -6.24 -13.16
CA SER A 168 -2.60 -6.31 -14.42
C SER A 168 -1.81 -5.01 -14.66
N LYS A 169 -0.71 -5.10 -15.41
CA LYS A 169 0.12 -3.93 -15.72
C LYS A 169 -0.64 -2.87 -16.54
N GLY A 170 -0.34 -1.60 -16.31
CA GLY A 170 -0.88 -0.44 -17.04
C GLY A 170 -1.86 0.41 -16.23
N ALA A 171 -2.40 1.47 -16.85
CA ALA A 171 -3.39 2.36 -16.22
C ALA A 171 -4.68 1.59 -15.89
N GLN A 172 -5.19 1.76 -14.68
CA GLN A 172 -6.32 0.98 -14.17
C GLN A 172 -7.66 1.72 -14.23
N GLY A 173 -7.64 3.06 -14.26
CA GLY A 173 -8.85 3.89 -14.24
C GLY A 173 -9.84 3.54 -15.35
N GLY A 174 -9.39 3.47 -16.60
CA GLY A 174 -10.22 3.15 -17.76
C GLY A 174 -10.56 1.67 -17.97
N LYS A 175 -10.11 0.77 -17.08
CA LYS A 175 -10.39 -0.68 -17.17
C LYS A 175 -11.63 -1.04 -16.35
N ARG A 176 -12.43 -1.99 -16.85
CA ARG A 176 -13.48 -2.60 -16.03
C ARG A 176 -12.86 -3.40 -14.89
N SER A 177 -13.58 -3.54 -13.78
CA SER A 177 -13.13 -4.27 -12.60
C SER A 177 -12.57 -5.66 -12.92
N MET A 178 -13.29 -6.42 -13.76
CA MET A 178 -12.87 -7.76 -14.20
C MET A 178 -11.60 -7.78 -15.08
N ASP A 179 -11.22 -6.67 -15.68
CA ASP A 179 -10.04 -6.54 -16.54
C ASP A 179 -8.83 -5.99 -15.76
N ARG A 180 -9.03 -5.56 -14.52
CA ARG A 180 -7.96 -5.01 -13.66
C ARG A 180 -7.13 -6.10 -13.01
N ALA A 181 -7.74 -7.21 -12.58
CA ALA A 181 -7.00 -8.31 -11.98
C ALA A 181 -6.02 -8.93 -12.98
N SER A 182 -4.78 -9.22 -12.53
CA SER A 182 -3.80 -9.86 -13.41
C SER A 182 -4.13 -11.35 -13.63
N GLY A 183 -3.67 -11.89 -14.76
CA GLY A 183 -3.88 -13.28 -15.13
C GLY A 183 -5.06 -13.50 -16.09
N SER A 184 -5.52 -14.75 -16.19
CA SER A 184 -6.64 -15.10 -17.07
C SER A 184 -7.94 -14.48 -16.55
N GLY A 185 -8.86 -14.14 -17.46
CA GLY A 185 -10.18 -13.62 -17.11
C GLY A 185 -11.00 -14.55 -16.20
N VAL A 186 -10.66 -15.82 -16.11
CA VAL A 186 -11.24 -16.80 -15.18
C VAL A 186 -11.00 -16.36 -13.75
N PHE A 187 -9.76 -15.97 -13.42
CA PHE A 187 -9.37 -15.57 -12.06
C PHE A 187 -10.15 -14.37 -11.51
N ALA A 188 -10.50 -13.43 -12.39
CA ALA A 188 -11.30 -12.25 -12.00
C ALA A 188 -12.80 -12.54 -11.89
N ARG A 189 -13.30 -13.57 -12.60
CA ARG A 189 -14.73 -13.91 -12.63
C ARG A 189 -15.14 -14.98 -11.62
N ASP A 190 -14.19 -15.73 -11.12
CA ASP A 190 -14.42 -16.86 -10.22
C ASP A 190 -14.91 -16.42 -8.81
N PRO A 191 -14.36 -15.37 -8.16
CA PRO A 191 -14.79 -14.96 -6.83
C PRO A 191 -16.24 -14.52 -6.78
N ASP A 192 -16.91 -14.75 -5.64
CA ASP A 192 -18.26 -14.26 -5.37
C ASP A 192 -18.26 -12.75 -5.09
N ALA A 193 -17.14 -12.23 -4.58
CA ALA A 193 -16.89 -10.81 -4.43
C ALA A 193 -15.47 -10.47 -4.93
N LEU A 194 -15.39 -9.51 -5.85
CA LEU A 194 -14.15 -8.88 -6.29
C LEU A 194 -14.13 -7.45 -5.80
N LEU A 195 -13.18 -7.09 -4.94
CA LEU A 195 -12.95 -5.73 -4.47
C LEU A 195 -11.68 -5.20 -5.11
N ASP A 196 -11.78 -4.06 -5.79
CA ASP A 196 -10.66 -3.37 -6.41
C ASP A 196 -10.23 -2.17 -5.60
N LEU A 197 -8.95 -2.12 -5.25
CA LEU A 197 -8.28 -0.93 -4.73
C LEU A 197 -7.70 -0.13 -5.90
N ILE A 198 -8.27 1.04 -6.16
CA ILE A 198 -7.89 1.94 -7.24
C ILE A 198 -7.22 3.16 -6.64
N GLU A 199 -6.01 3.48 -7.10
CA GLU A 199 -5.31 4.67 -6.64
C GLU A 199 -5.96 5.94 -7.19
N LEU A 200 -6.17 6.92 -6.32
CA LEU A 200 -6.67 8.25 -6.67
C LEU A 200 -5.50 9.24 -6.68
N GLU A 201 -5.38 10.03 -7.75
CA GLU A 201 -4.40 11.11 -7.80
C GLU A 201 -4.92 12.33 -7.04
N VAL A 202 -4.25 12.66 -5.95
CA VAL A 202 -4.55 13.85 -5.13
C VAL A 202 -3.79 15.04 -5.70
N SER A 203 -4.50 16.15 -5.94
CA SER A 203 -3.89 17.40 -6.41
C SER A 203 -2.95 17.99 -5.35
N ASP A 204 -1.95 18.75 -5.79
CA ASP A 204 -1.03 19.42 -4.88
C ASP A 204 -1.76 20.45 -4.00
N ASP A 205 -2.78 21.14 -4.55
CA ASP A 205 -3.61 22.09 -3.81
C ASP A 205 -4.37 21.44 -2.66
N LEU A 206 -5.00 20.26 -2.91
CA LEU A 206 -5.67 19.51 -1.86
C LEU A 206 -4.69 19.03 -0.79
N ARG A 207 -3.48 18.61 -1.18
CA ARG A 207 -2.43 18.22 -0.21
C ARG A 207 -2.03 19.40 0.68
N VAL A 208 -1.77 20.57 0.10
CA VAL A 208 -1.44 21.79 0.84
C VAL A 208 -2.57 22.15 1.82
N GLN A 209 -3.81 22.10 1.37
CA GLN A 209 -4.97 22.35 2.23
C GLN A 209 -5.07 21.36 3.39
N MET A 210 -4.82 20.08 3.14
CA MET A 210 -4.80 19.03 4.18
C MET A 210 -3.69 19.26 5.19
N GLU A 211 -2.48 19.59 4.74
CA GLU A 211 -1.35 19.93 5.60
C GLU A 211 -1.70 21.14 6.50
N ASN A 212 -2.21 22.20 5.91
CA ASN A 212 -2.60 23.40 6.64
C ASN A 212 -3.65 23.10 7.71
N ASN A 213 -4.68 22.32 7.36
CA ASN A 213 -5.72 21.93 8.32
C ASN A 213 -5.16 21.02 9.43
N ALA A 214 -4.23 20.13 9.12
CA ALA A 214 -3.59 19.28 10.12
C ALA A 214 -2.71 20.07 11.08
N VAL A 215 -1.92 21.02 10.57
CA VAL A 215 -1.10 21.91 11.39
C VAL A 215 -1.97 22.77 12.32
N CYS A 216 -3.08 23.33 11.81
CA CYS A 216 -4.02 24.09 12.64
C CYS A 216 -4.59 23.22 13.78
N ARG A 217 -4.93 21.95 13.52
CA ARG A 217 -5.41 21.03 14.56
C ARG A 217 -4.34 20.74 15.62
N VAL A 218 -3.09 20.54 15.20
CA VAL A 218 -1.95 20.31 16.12
C VAL A 218 -1.73 21.53 17.02
N CYS A 219 -1.78 22.73 16.45
CA CYS A 219 -1.66 23.97 17.22
C CYS A 219 -2.81 24.12 18.21
N GLY A 220 -4.04 23.87 17.78
CA GLY A 220 -5.23 23.91 18.65
C GLY A 220 -5.13 22.89 19.79
N ALA A 221 -4.77 21.65 19.51
CA ALA A 221 -4.59 20.60 20.52
C ALA A 221 -3.47 20.94 21.53
N ALA A 222 -2.39 21.60 21.06
CA ALA A 222 -1.32 22.04 21.95
C ALA A 222 -1.77 23.15 22.90
N LEU A 223 -2.61 24.09 22.44
CA LEU A 223 -3.20 25.13 23.26
C LEU A 223 -4.20 24.54 24.28
N GLU A 224 -5.01 23.60 23.86
CA GLU A 224 -5.95 22.88 24.74
C GLU A 224 -5.20 22.11 25.83
N ALA A 225 -4.16 21.38 25.48
CA ALA A 225 -3.31 20.66 26.44
C ALA A 225 -2.60 21.58 27.45
N ALA A 226 -2.34 22.83 27.08
CA ALA A 226 -1.78 23.85 27.95
C ALA A 226 -2.83 24.61 28.76
N ASP A 227 -4.12 24.26 28.64
CA ASP A 227 -5.26 24.98 29.25
C ASP A 227 -5.30 26.48 28.86
N LYS A 228 -4.93 26.78 27.62
CA LYS A 228 -4.83 28.14 27.06
C LYS A 228 -5.76 28.40 25.90
N SER A 229 -6.69 27.52 25.65
CA SER A 229 -7.64 27.65 24.51
C SER A 229 -8.49 28.91 24.63
N ASP A 230 -8.89 29.31 25.85
CA ASP A 230 -9.72 30.48 26.11
C ASP A 230 -8.91 31.80 26.07
N GLU A 231 -7.59 31.73 26.14
CA GLU A 231 -6.72 32.90 26.04
C GLU A 231 -6.46 33.36 24.62
N VAL A 232 -6.85 32.51 23.62
CA VAL A 232 -6.62 32.78 22.20
C VAL A 232 -7.95 33.07 21.55
N SER A 233 -8.20 34.33 21.25
CA SER A 233 -9.38 34.74 20.50
C SER A 233 -9.22 34.36 19.01
N GLN A 234 -10.34 34.29 18.28
CA GLN A 234 -10.31 34.17 16.81
C GLN A 234 -9.51 35.31 16.17
N ASP A 235 -9.54 36.51 16.78
CA ASP A 235 -8.79 37.67 16.32
C ASP A 235 -7.27 37.49 16.52
N ASP A 236 -6.83 36.79 17.57
CA ASP A 236 -5.41 36.45 17.79
C ASP A 236 -4.92 35.45 16.75
N LEU A 237 -5.74 34.48 16.38
CA LEU A 237 -5.43 33.50 15.35
C LEU A 237 -5.40 34.11 13.95
N CYS A 238 -6.17 35.18 13.73
CA CYS A 238 -6.26 35.92 12.47
C CYS A 238 -5.60 37.28 12.56
N SER A 239 -4.81 37.59 13.61
CA SER A 239 -4.26 38.92 13.82
C SER A 239 -3.39 39.33 12.63
N GLN A 240 -3.73 40.50 12.09
CA GLN A 240 -3.08 41.10 10.91
C GLN A 240 -1.57 41.28 11.12
N ARG A 241 -1.14 41.46 12.35
CA ARG A 241 0.26 41.68 12.71
C ARG A 241 1.07 40.37 12.68
N ALA A 242 0.56 39.29 13.27
CA ALA A 242 1.20 37.98 13.21
C ALA A 242 1.25 37.47 11.77
N ALA A 243 0.17 37.70 11.00
CA ALA A 243 0.10 37.40 9.58
C ALA A 243 1.11 38.23 8.77
N MET A 244 1.28 39.53 9.02
CA MET A 244 2.26 40.37 8.31
C MET A 244 3.71 40.00 8.63
N ASP A 245 4.03 39.62 9.85
CA ASP A 245 5.39 39.22 10.23
C ASP A 245 5.73 37.81 9.65
N ALA A 246 4.78 36.93 9.53
CA ALA A 246 4.92 35.68 8.81
C ALA A 246 5.06 35.92 7.31
N CYS A 247 4.28 36.85 6.72
CA CYS A 247 4.35 37.20 5.30
C CYS A 247 5.69 37.80 4.90
N LYS A 248 6.31 38.65 5.68
CA LYS A 248 7.62 39.25 5.36
C LYS A 248 8.70 38.18 5.14
N ARG A 249 8.60 37.05 5.77
CA ARG A 249 9.54 35.92 5.59
C ARG A 249 9.20 35.02 4.43
N LEU A 250 7.92 34.84 4.10
CA LEU A 250 7.44 33.97 3.03
C LEU A 250 7.38 34.67 1.67
N LEU A 251 7.12 36.00 1.66
CA LEU A 251 6.90 36.76 0.44
C LEU A 251 8.17 37.19 -0.30
N SER A 252 9.34 36.88 0.21
CA SER A 252 10.59 37.09 -0.51
C SER A 252 10.77 36.14 -1.71
N GLY A 253 9.69 35.79 -2.44
CA GLY A 253 9.73 34.92 -3.61
C GLY A 253 8.39 34.41 -4.12
N VAL A 254 7.24 34.90 -3.62
CA VAL A 254 5.91 34.45 -4.04
C VAL A 254 5.22 35.49 -4.91
N ASP A 255 4.71 35.08 -6.07
CA ASP A 255 3.93 35.91 -6.99
C ASP A 255 2.58 36.28 -6.33
N TYR A 256 2.29 37.58 -6.28
CA TYR A 256 1.08 38.17 -5.67
C TYR A 256 -0.25 37.75 -6.30
N ASN A 257 -0.23 36.98 -7.38
CA ASN A 257 -1.44 36.55 -8.10
C ASN A 257 -2.17 35.38 -7.43
N HIS A 258 -1.59 34.71 -6.42
CA HIS A 258 -2.19 33.56 -5.71
C HIS A 258 -2.73 33.99 -4.33
N ARG A 259 -3.73 34.86 -4.31
CA ARG A 259 -4.33 35.37 -3.04
C ARG A 259 -4.90 34.27 -2.15
N GLN A 260 -5.41 33.21 -2.71
CA GLN A 260 -6.02 32.13 -1.94
C GLN A 260 -4.96 31.28 -1.23
N GLU A 261 -3.86 30.96 -1.90
CA GLU A 261 -2.70 30.26 -1.30
C GLU A 261 -2.08 31.08 -0.19
N LEU A 262 -2.02 32.40 -0.38
CA LEU A 262 -1.52 33.33 0.63
C LEU A 262 -2.38 33.32 1.89
N HIS A 263 -3.71 33.34 1.77
CA HIS A 263 -4.63 33.30 2.91
C HIS A 263 -4.49 31.99 3.70
N GLU A 264 -4.36 30.85 3.04
CA GLU A 264 -4.17 29.57 3.72
C GLU A 264 -2.81 29.49 4.42
N ALA A 265 -1.73 29.92 3.77
CA ALA A 265 -0.40 29.99 4.39
C ALA A 265 -0.40 30.93 5.60
N LEU A 266 -1.07 32.08 5.53
CA LEU A 266 -1.24 33.02 6.60
C LEU A 266 -2.00 32.44 7.78
N ARG A 267 -3.09 31.71 7.54
CA ARG A 267 -3.86 31.03 8.58
C ARG A 267 -3.00 30.04 9.35
N VAL A 268 -2.27 29.18 8.65
CA VAL A 268 -1.37 28.19 9.28
C VAL A 268 -0.29 28.86 10.12
N HIS A 269 0.35 29.92 9.60
CA HIS A 269 1.38 30.65 10.32
C HIS A 269 0.83 31.44 11.52
N SER A 270 -0.38 31.98 11.41
CA SER A 270 -1.06 32.64 12.50
C SER A 270 -1.35 31.68 13.66
N HIS A 271 -1.88 30.48 13.35
CA HIS A 271 -2.12 29.45 14.35
C HIS A 271 -0.80 28.98 14.99
N ALA A 272 0.24 28.71 14.21
CA ALA A 272 1.53 28.30 14.73
C ALA A 272 2.19 29.41 15.58
N ALA A 273 2.09 30.68 15.17
CA ALA A 273 2.62 31.81 15.90
C ALA A 273 1.87 32.03 17.24
N ALA A 274 0.55 31.96 17.23
CA ALA A 274 -0.28 32.04 18.43
C ALA A 274 0.03 30.91 19.42
N ALA A 275 0.13 29.68 18.94
CA ALA A 275 0.51 28.53 19.76
C ALA A 275 1.92 28.73 20.38
N ARG A 276 2.88 29.24 19.61
CA ARG A 276 4.26 29.48 20.07
C ARG A 276 4.31 30.58 21.15
N VAL A 277 3.58 31.67 20.98
CA VAL A 277 3.55 32.78 21.94
C VAL A 277 2.91 32.40 23.27
N LYS A 278 1.88 31.54 23.23
CA LYS A 278 1.12 31.12 24.43
C LYS A 278 1.69 29.92 25.17
N LEU A 279 2.50 29.08 24.50
CA LEU A 279 3.15 27.92 25.12
C LEU A 279 4.53 28.28 25.66
N GLU A 280 4.64 28.58 26.91
CA GLU A 280 5.92 28.79 27.58
C GLU A 280 6.68 27.47 27.73
N GLY A 281 7.89 27.38 27.15
CA GLY A 281 8.78 26.20 27.27
C GLY A 281 8.53 25.04 26.30
N GLY A 282 7.40 24.99 25.60
CA GLY A 282 7.04 23.89 24.70
C GLY A 282 7.28 24.13 23.21
N GLN A 283 8.03 25.19 22.85
CA GLN A 283 8.15 25.64 21.45
C GLN A 283 8.81 24.60 20.52
N ASN A 284 9.87 23.95 20.98
CA ASN A 284 10.58 22.96 20.13
C ASN A 284 9.73 21.72 19.90
N ASP A 285 9.07 21.21 20.94
CA ASP A 285 8.15 20.07 20.83
C ASP A 285 7.01 20.35 19.85
N LEU A 286 6.41 21.54 19.90
CA LEU A 286 5.36 21.93 18.95
C LEU A 286 5.88 22.01 17.51
N LEU A 287 7.08 22.52 17.29
CA LEU A 287 7.69 22.61 15.95
C LEU A 287 7.99 21.22 15.39
N ASP A 288 8.50 20.30 16.20
CA ASP A 288 8.76 18.93 15.81
C ASP A 288 7.43 18.20 15.47
N ARG A 289 6.40 18.37 16.29
CA ARG A 289 5.06 17.84 16.01
C ARG A 289 4.45 18.38 14.72
N ILE A 290 4.62 19.67 14.43
CA ILE A 290 4.18 20.27 13.16
C ILE A 290 4.93 19.65 11.98
N ALA A 291 6.26 19.52 12.10
CA ALA A 291 7.08 18.93 11.05
C ALA A 291 6.70 17.47 10.77
N ASP A 292 6.46 16.67 11.81
CA ASP A 292 6.05 15.28 11.68
C ASP A 292 4.62 15.16 11.12
N THR A 293 3.69 16.00 11.55
CA THR A 293 2.34 16.06 10.99
C THR A 293 2.34 16.36 9.49
N ARG A 294 3.20 17.26 9.04
CA ARG A 294 3.35 17.53 7.59
C ARG A 294 3.87 16.31 6.84
N LYS A 295 4.89 15.63 7.37
CA LYS A 295 5.40 14.37 6.77
C LYS A 295 4.32 13.30 6.70
N GLU A 296 3.53 13.13 7.77
CA GLU A 296 2.42 12.17 7.80
C GLU A 296 1.38 12.47 6.74
N VAL A 297 0.95 13.73 6.60
CA VAL A 297 -0.02 14.13 5.56
C VAL A 297 0.55 13.91 4.16
N GLN A 298 1.81 14.25 3.93
CA GLN A 298 2.47 14.02 2.63
C GLN A 298 2.60 12.52 2.29
N ALA A 299 2.76 11.67 3.30
CA ALA A 299 2.87 10.23 3.13
C ALA A 299 1.53 9.53 2.83
N ARG A 300 0.39 10.18 3.08
CA ARG A 300 -0.93 9.61 2.82
C ARG A 300 -1.14 9.36 1.33
N THR A 301 -1.76 8.24 1.02
CA THR A 301 -2.21 7.92 -0.33
C THR A 301 -3.71 7.76 -0.35
N ALA A 302 -4.32 8.10 -1.48
CA ALA A 302 -5.77 8.06 -1.64
C ALA A 302 -6.18 6.87 -2.50
N TRP A 303 -7.25 6.18 -2.09
CA TRP A 303 -7.73 4.96 -2.70
C TRP A 303 -9.25 4.97 -2.84
N ARG A 304 -9.74 4.22 -3.80
CA ARG A 304 -11.17 3.94 -3.97
C ARG A 304 -11.37 2.44 -3.99
N ILE A 305 -12.35 1.94 -3.22
CA ILE A 305 -12.81 0.56 -3.33
C ILE A 305 -14.05 0.53 -4.22
N GLU A 306 -13.99 -0.28 -5.26
CA GLU A 306 -15.13 -0.69 -6.07
C GLU A 306 -15.37 -2.18 -5.92
N GLY A 307 -16.63 -2.58 -5.85
CA GLY A 307 -17.04 -3.98 -5.72
C GLY A 307 -17.75 -4.50 -6.95
N THR A 308 -17.40 -5.73 -7.37
CA THR A 308 -18.17 -6.57 -8.28
C THR A 308 -18.64 -7.78 -7.48
N LEU A 309 -19.94 -7.85 -7.21
CA LEU A 309 -20.54 -8.81 -6.29
C LEU A 309 -21.50 -9.74 -7.03
N ARG A 310 -21.55 -11.01 -6.64
CA ARG A 310 -22.48 -12.01 -7.17
C ARG A 310 -23.75 -12.09 -6.34
N GLU A 311 -23.62 -12.02 -5.02
CA GLU A 311 -24.72 -12.30 -4.07
C GLU A 311 -25.41 -11.03 -3.52
N PHE A 312 -24.80 -9.89 -3.70
CA PHE A 312 -25.31 -8.62 -3.16
C PHE A 312 -25.42 -7.55 -4.23
N PRO A 313 -26.31 -6.56 -4.07
CA PRO A 313 -26.34 -5.40 -4.92
C PRO A 313 -24.99 -4.63 -4.87
N LYS A 314 -24.65 -3.97 -5.97
CA LYS A 314 -23.47 -3.12 -6.00
C LYS A 314 -23.60 -1.99 -4.98
N PHE A 315 -22.58 -1.83 -4.13
CA PHE A 315 -22.48 -0.70 -3.22
C PHE A 315 -21.84 0.53 -3.91
N PRO A 316 -22.09 1.76 -3.43
CA PRO A 316 -21.41 2.96 -3.90
C PRO A 316 -19.89 2.85 -3.66
N PRO A 317 -19.04 3.39 -4.56
CA PRO A 317 -17.61 3.40 -4.34
C PRO A 317 -17.23 4.01 -2.99
N VAL A 318 -16.31 3.38 -2.27
CA VAL A 318 -15.81 3.85 -0.97
C VAL A 318 -14.45 4.49 -1.16
N ASN A 319 -14.34 5.77 -0.84
CA ASN A 319 -13.07 6.50 -0.87
C ASN A 319 -12.34 6.38 0.47
N LEU A 320 -11.03 6.18 0.40
CA LEU A 320 -10.18 5.90 1.55
C LEU A 320 -8.90 6.71 1.51
N TRP A 321 -8.41 7.07 2.67
CA TRP A 321 -7.03 7.50 2.90
C TRP A 321 -6.25 6.33 3.50
N PHE A 322 -5.12 5.96 2.89
CA PHE A 322 -4.17 5.08 3.55
C PHE A 322 -3.20 5.92 4.37
N GLU A 323 -3.40 5.89 5.66
CA GLU A 323 -2.56 6.51 6.70
C GLU A 323 -1.78 5.38 7.37
N PHE A 324 -0.58 5.10 6.85
CA PHE A 324 0.19 3.94 7.32
C PHE A 324 0.11 3.78 8.85
N PRO A 325 -0.29 2.62 9.35
CA PRO A 325 -0.56 1.35 8.66
C PRO A 325 -2.05 1.01 8.42
N VAL A 326 -2.97 1.98 8.46
CA VAL A 326 -4.42 1.73 8.37
C VAL A 326 -5.09 2.51 7.24
N HIS A 327 -6.20 1.95 6.75
CA HIS A 327 -7.11 2.63 5.83
C HIS A 327 -8.23 3.32 6.62
N ARG A 328 -8.49 4.58 6.28
CA ARG A 328 -9.58 5.36 6.88
C ARG A 328 -10.56 5.83 5.82
N PRO A 329 -11.86 5.64 6.02
CA PRO A 329 -12.87 6.23 5.13
C PRO A 329 -12.70 7.74 5.02
N ASP A 330 -12.95 8.29 3.82
CA ASP A 330 -12.93 9.72 3.55
C ASP A 330 -14.17 10.40 4.17
N GLY A 331 -14.08 10.69 5.48
CA GLY A 331 -15.21 11.21 6.26
C GLY A 331 -15.66 12.63 5.91
N ASN A 332 -14.79 13.41 5.25
CA ASN A 332 -15.09 14.78 4.84
C ASN A 332 -15.40 14.94 3.34
N GLY A 333 -15.37 13.85 2.58
CA GLY A 333 -15.69 13.85 1.15
C GLY A 333 -14.63 14.50 0.26
N ALA A 334 -13.40 14.70 0.75
CA ALA A 334 -12.32 15.35 0.00
C ALA A 334 -11.94 14.61 -1.29
N LEU A 335 -12.21 13.30 -1.36
CA LEU A 335 -11.94 12.44 -2.50
C LEU A 335 -13.16 12.20 -3.40
N GLN A 336 -14.32 12.78 -3.07
CA GLN A 336 -15.58 12.45 -3.75
C GLN A 336 -15.56 12.82 -5.23
N ASP A 337 -15.00 13.97 -5.55
CA ASP A 337 -14.97 14.52 -6.91
C ASP A 337 -13.76 14.05 -7.74
N ILE A 338 -12.88 13.23 -7.16
CA ILE A 338 -11.72 12.70 -7.88
C ILE A 338 -12.18 11.54 -8.77
N ASN A 339 -12.06 11.75 -10.09
CA ASN A 339 -12.32 10.70 -11.06
C ASN A 339 -11.03 9.92 -11.34
N PRO A 340 -10.97 8.60 -11.06
CA PRO A 340 -9.77 7.79 -11.34
C PRO A 340 -9.47 7.68 -12.85
N ASP A 341 -10.43 7.99 -13.72
CA ASP A 341 -10.28 7.98 -15.17
C ASP A 341 -9.77 9.32 -15.74
N GLU A 342 -9.93 10.40 -14.98
CA GLU A 342 -9.34 11.70 -15.31
C GLU A 342 -7.88 11.69 -14.87
N ALA A 343 -7.05 11.14 -15.74
CA ALA A 343 -5.61 11.26 -15.54
C ALA A 343 -5.23 12.74 -15.43
N ALA A 344 -4.26 13.07 -14.55
CA ALA A 344 -3.69 14.40 -14.37
C ALA A 344 -3.51 15.18 -15.70
N PRO A 345 -3.63 16.51 -15.72
CA PRO A 345 -3.49 17.33 -16.92
C PRO A 345 -2.29 16.89 -17.77
N ALA A 346 -2.41 16.95 -19.08
CA ALA A 346 -1.45 16.39 -20.03
C ALA A 346 0.02 16.83 -19.79
N TRP A 347 0.21 18.04 -19.23
CA TRP A 347 1.52 18.57 -18.85
C TRP A 347 2.11 17.91 -17.57
N GLN A 348 1.29 17.50 -16.59
CA GLN A 348 1.72 16.75 -15.41
C GLN A 348 1.98 15.27 -15.74
N ARG A 349 1.19 14.68 -16.66
CA ARG A 349 1.35 13.30 -17.13
C ARG A 349 2.73 13.05 -17.74
N GLY A 350 3.20 13.99 -18.57
CA GLY A 350 4.48 13.87 -19.26
C GLY A 350 5.68 13.89 -18.33
N ALA A 351 5.64 14.67 -17.26
CA ALA A 351 6.74 14.80 -16.29
C ALA A 351 6.80 13.62 -15.30
N LYS A 352 5.64 13.20 -14.73
CA LYS A 352 5.56 12.03 -13.80
C LYS A 352 5.81 10.71 -14.53
N ALA A 353 5.22 10.50 -15.72
CA ALA A 353 5.42 9.29 -16.50
C ALA A 353 6.88 9.16 -17.00
N ARG A 354 7.53 10.26 -17.37
CA ARG A 354 8.97 10.27 -17.72
C ARG A 354 9.86 10.00 -16.52
N LYS A 355 9.57 10.61 -15.33
CA LYS A 355 10.31 10.33 -14.09
C LYS A 355 10.08 8.90 -13.59
N GLY A 356 8.86 8.39 -13.64
CA GLY A 356 8.53 7.02 -13.25
C GLY A 356 9.18 5.98 -14.16
N LYS A 357 9.05 6.15 -15.48
CA LYS A 357 9.71 5.27 -16.48
C LYS A 357 11.24 5.35 -16.40
N ALA A 358 11.81 6.54 -16.19
CA ALA A 358 13.26 6.71 -16.03
C ALA A 358 13.77 6.06 -14.74
N LYS A 359 13.03 6.18 -13.62
CA LYS A 359 13.40 5.53 -12.35
C LYS A 359 13.27 4.01 -12.44
N GLN A 360 12.20 3.50 -13.07
CA GLN A 360 11.99 2.07 -13.26
C GLN A 360 12.99 1.46 -14.26
N ALA A 361 13.31 2.17 -15.34
CA ALA A 361 14.34 1.77 -16.29
C ALA A 361 15.75 1.80 -15.66
N LYS A 362 16.02 2.78 -14.78
CA LYS A 362 17.30 2.84 -14.04
C LYS A 362 17.41 1.69 -13.03
N GLN A 363 16.33 1.34 -12.35
CA GLN A 363 16.29 0.22 -11.41
C GLN A 363 16.41 -1.13 -12.09
N SER A 364 15.72 -1.35 -13.20
CA SER A 364 15.84 -2.57 -14.02
C SER A 364 17.25 -2.76 -14.59
N LYS A 365 17.90 -1.67 -15.03
CA LYS A 365 19.29 -1.71 -15.49
C LYS A 365 20.29 -1.98 -14.37
N LYS A 366 20.03 -1.46 -13.16
CA LYS A 366 20.84 -1.79 -11.99
C LYS A 366 20.72 -3.26 -11.62
N GLU A 367 19.47 -3.80 -11.55
CA GLU A 367 19.22 -5.21 -11.25
C GLU A 367 19.88 -6.14 -12.28
N ALA A 368 19.86 -5.77 -13.57
CA ALA A 368 20.57 -6.51 -14.61
C ALA A 368 22.10 -6.47 -14.42
N PHE A 369 22.66 -5.32 -14.04
CA PHE A 369 24.10 -5.19 -13.74
C PHE A 369 24.48 -5.99 -12.49
N ASP A 370 23.67 -5.93 -11.42
CA ASP A 370 23.90 -6.70 -10.18
C ASP A 370 23.87 -8.21 -10.47
N THR A 371 22.99 -8.67 -11.35
CA THR A 371 22.89 -10.06 -11.79
C THR A 371 24.14 -10.48 -12.58
N ALA A 372 24.59 -9.65 -13.52
CA ALA A 372 25.79 -9.90 -14.30
C ALA A 372 27.06 -9.95 -13.41
N TYR A 373 27.19 -8.99 -12.49
CA TYR A 373 28.27 -8.94 -11.52
C TYR A 373 28.35 -10.21 -10.67
N ASN A 374 27.19 -10.60 -10.08
CA ASN A 374 27.12 -11.80 -9.24
C ASN A 374 27.42 -13.09 -10.03
N ALA A 375 26.95 -13.19 -11.29
CA ALA A 375 27.23 -14.34 -12.14
C ALA A 375 28.75 -14.45 -12.43
N LEU A 376 29.41 -13.34 -12.71
CA LEU A 376 30.86 -13.31 -12.96
C LEU A 376 31.69 -13.62 -11.70
N CYS A 377 31.23 -13.21 -10.52
CA CYS A 377 31.86 -13.53 -9.23
C CYS A 377 31.80 -15.02 -8.86
N LEU A 378 30.93 -15.82 -9.46
CA LEU A 378 30.86 -17.28 -9.21
C LEU A 378 32.18 -18.01 -9.58
N GLY A 379 33.01 -17.42 -10.43
CA GLY A 379 34.33 -17.92 -10.76
C GLY A 379 35.42 -17.70 -9.70
N GLY A 380 35.06 -17.07 -8.56
CA GLY A 380 35.96 -16.86 -7.40
C GLY A 380 36.72 -15.53 -7.40
N ASP A 381 36.71 -14.78 -8.47
CA ASP A 381 37.38 -13.48 -8.62
C ASP A 381 36.40 -12.36 -8.96
N ALA A 382 36.66 -11.13 -8.47
CA ALA A 382 35.86 -9.97 -8.84
C ALA A 382 36.10 -9.62 -10.34
N PRO A 383 35.02 -9.33 -11.12
CA PRO A 383 35.12 -9.11 -12.55
C PRO A 383 35.80 -7.77 -12.91
N THR A 384 36.36 -7.70 -14.07
CA THR A 384 36.86 -6.46 -14.71
C THR A 384 35.77 -5.82 -15.58
N VAL A 385 36.01 -4.59 -16.04
CA VAL A 385 35.13 -3.91 -17.01
C VAL A 385 34.98 -4.72 -18.29
N GLN A 386 36.04 -5.41 -18.72
CA GLN A 386 36.04 -6.22 -19.93
C GLN A 386 35.16 -7.47 -19.76
N ASP A 387 35.23 -8.14 -18.60
CA ASP A 387 34.40 -9.31 -18.29
C ASP A 387 32.91 -8.97 -18.33
N VAL A 388 32.54 -7.80 -17.82
CA VAL A 388 31.16 -7.32 -17.91
C VAL A 388 30.72 -7.06 -19.35
N ILE A 389 31.57 -6.48 -20.18
CA ILE A 389 31.29 -6.26 -21.62
C ILE A 389 31.09 -7.59 -22.32
N GLU A 390 31.93 -8.58 -22.05
CA GLU A 390 31.88 -9.92 -22.64
C GLU A 390 30.62 -10.67 -22.20
N TYR A 391 30.27 -10.60 -20.92
CA TYR A 391 29.04 -11.20 -20.38
C TYR A 391 27.78 -10.71 -21.14
N TYR A 392 27.66 -9.41 -21.36
CA TYR A 392 26.54 -8.85 -22.13
C TYR A 392 26.61 -9.20 -23.62
N THR A 393 27.78 -9.58 -24.11
CA THR A 393 28.00 -10.02 -25.49
C THR A 393 27.55 -11.46 -25.70
N GLU A 394 27.83 -12.35 -24.75
CA GLU A 394 27.51 -13.78 -24.82
C GLU A 394 26.00 -14.04 -24.64
N GLN A 395 25.31 -13.14 -23.97
CA GLN A 395 23.82 -13.27 -23.74
C GLN A 395 22.99 -12.80 -24.95
N ASP A 396 23.62 -12.24 -25.99
CA ASP A 396 22.90 -11.69 -27.14
C ASP A 396 22.92 -12.64 -28.36
N GLU A 397 22.28 -13.80 -28.22
CA GLU A 397 22.09 -14.71 -29.38
C GLU A 397 21.07 -14.19 -30.41
N ASN A 398 20.30 -13.11 -30.09
CA ASN A 398 19.23 -12.59 -30.96
C ASN A 398 19.53 -11.23 -31.62
N GLY A 399 20.71 -10.63 -31.44
CA GLY A 399 21.19 -9.49 -32.24
C GLY A 399 20.55 -8.11 -32.00
N GLU A 400 19.71 -7.94 -30.99
CA GLU A 400 18.99 -6.67 -30.72
C GLU A 400 19.53 -5.81 -29.57
N VAL A 401 20.48 -6.28 -28.78
CA VAL A 401 21.03 -5.52 -27.64
C VAL A 401 22.34 -4.88 -28.00
N GLN A 402 22.44 -3.55 -28.00
CA GLN A 402 23.68 -2.82 -28.17
C GLN A 402 24.66 -3.15 -27.02
N LYS A 403 25.82 -3.75 -27.37
CA LYS A 403 26.92 -4.02 -26.44
C LYS A 403 27.28 -2.76 -25.65
N PRO A 404 27.39 -2.83 -24.31
CA PRO A 404 27.82 -1.68 -23.55
C PRO A 404 29.26 -1.31 -23.88
N THR A 405 29.53 -0.03 -24.09
CA THR A 405 30.91 0.47 -24.22
C THR A 405 31.55 0.54 -22.83
N SER A 406 32.90 0.49 -22.78
CA SER A 406 33.65 0.68 -21.53
C SER A 406 33.22 1.93 -20.78
N ARG A 407 32.95 3.05 -21.49
CA ARG A 407 32.44 4.29 -20.92
C ARG A 407 31.06 4.09 -20.25
N THR A 408 30.21 3.23 -20.79
CA THR A 408 28.88 2.90 -20.22
C THR A 408 29.04 2.08 -18.96
N VAL A 409 29.92 1.08 -18.93
CA VAL A 409 30.20 0.25 -17.76
C VAL A 409 30.81 1.08 -16.63
N TYR A 410 31.80 1.97 -16.92
CA TYR A 410 32.34 2.90 -15.92
C TYR A 410 31.28 3.81 -15.29
N ARG A 411 30.29 4.27 -16.09
CA ARG A 411 29.17 5.03 -15.59
C ARG A 411 28.26 4.17 -14.70
N TRP A 412 27.97 2.91 -15.06
CA TRP A 412 27.17 1.99 -14.25
C TRP A 412 27.83 1.69 -12.90
N ILE A 413 29.15 1.43 -12.89
CA ILE A 413 29.93 1.24 -11.65
C ILE A 413 29.69 2.42 -10.70
N LYS A 414 29.83 3.65 -11.18
CA LYS A 414 29.62 4.86 -10.39
C LYS A 414 28.15 5.05 -9.96
N ASP A 415 27.20 4.87 -10.90
CA ASP A 415 25.77 5.17 -10.67
C ASP A 415 25.06 4.12 -9.78
N TYR A 416 25.62 2.89 -9.70
CA TYR A 416 25.03 1.77 -8.98
C TYR A 416 25.71 1.46 -7.64
N GLY A 417 26.73 2.21 -7.25
CA GLY A 417 27.40 2.12 -5.95
C GLY A 417 28.46 1.03 -5.89
N TYR A 418 29.16 0.81 -7.00
CA TYR A 418 30.35 -0.03 -7.05
C TYR A 418 31.59 0.85 -7.15
N SER A 419 32.73 0.31 -6.76
CA SER A 419 34.03 0.93 -6.91
C SER A 419 34.94 0.14 -7.87
N LEU A 420 35.96 0.80 -8.39
CA LEU A 420 36.95 0.16 -9.24
C LEU A 420 38.32 0.21 -8.54
N ASP A 421 38.92 -0.93 -8.30
CA ASP A 421 40.30 -0.99 -7.82
C ASP A 421 41.28 -0.55 -8.94
N LYS A 422 41.99 0.53 -8.67
CA LYS A 422 42.93 1.14 -9.64
C LYS A 422 44.13 0.27 -9.96
N ASN A 423 44.51 -0.67 -9.10
CA ASN A 423 45.70 -1.50 -9.26
C ASN A 423 45.38 -2.78 -10.03
N SER A 424 44.26 -3.41 -9.77
CA SER A 424 43.85 -4.67 -10.40
C SER A 424 42.84 -4.49 -11.55
N GLY A 425 42.19 -3.32 -11.66
CA GLY A 425 41.11 -3.08 -12.63
C GLY A 425 39.83 -3.84 -12.32
N LYS A 426 39.72 -4.45 -11.12
CA LYS A 426 38.56 -5.23 -10.69
C LYS A 426 37.45 -4.34 -10.13
N ILE A 427 36.19 -4.72 -10.39
CA ILE A 427 35.00 -4.05 -9.87
C ILE A 427 34.69 -4.59 -8.48
N LEU A 428 34.57 -3.73 -7.48
CA LEU A 428 34.30 -4.07 -6.08
C LEU A 428 32.92 -3.59 -5.70
N ASN A 429 32.22 -4.41 -4.90
CA ASN A 429 30.92 -4.05 -4.34
C ASN A 429 31.11 -3.49 -2.93
N ASP A 430 30.89 -2.19 -2.74
CA ASP A 430 31.11 -1.49 -1.47
C ASP A 430 30.10 -1.93 -0.37
N THR A 431 29.07 -2.72 -0.72
CA THR A 431 28.04 -3.20 0.23
C THR A 431 28.44 -4.49 0.98
N THR A 432 29.59 -5.09 0.70
CA THR A 432 30.03 -6.35 1.36
C THR A 432 31.11 -6.16 2.43
N CYS A 433 31.43 -4.94 2.86
CA CYS A 433 32.52 -4.65 3.81
C CYS A 433 32.12 -4.63 5.30
N ASP A 434 30.97 -5.18 5.72
CA ASP A 434 30.59 -5.27 7.15
C ASP A 434 30.21 -6.69 7.56
N MET A 435 31.04 -7.69 7.21
CA MET A 435 31.04 -9.01 7.86
C MET A 435 32.45 -9.57 7.94
N THR A 436 33.25 -9.08 8.87
CA THR A 436 34.34 -9.83 9.53
C THR A 436 34.32 -9.52 11.01
#